data_53733e248e365489c1c7027c0ddfff02
#
_entry.id   53733e248e365489c1c7027c0ddfff02
#
_cell.length_a   1.000
_cell.length_b   1.000
_cell.length_c   1.000
_cell.angle_alpha   90.00
_cell.angle_beta   90.00
_cell.angle_gamma   90.00
#
_symmetry.space_group_name_H-M   'P 1'
#
loop_
_entity.id
_entity.type
_entity.pdbx_description
1 polymer ?
#
loop_
_entity_poly.entity_id
_entity_poly.type
_entity_poly.pdbx_seq_one_letter_code
_entity_poly.pdbx_strand_id
1 'polypeptide(L)'
;MQYLVTMDPVEEAVPRGAPQQLVQYLEQIIIPSHEVLAKLEAEKKVLAGGTLAGARGVAFIMDVASNEELSGLLQTLPWWGWMKVDVTPLDSFEQRAAQVRQMLEHLK
;
A
#
# COMPACT_ATOMS: atom_id res chain seq x y z
N MET A 1 1.65 -8.74 11.55
CA MET A 1 0.70 -7.61 11.56
C MET A 1 0.34 -7.28 10.13
N GLN A 2 -0.93 -7.18 9.86
CA GLN A 2 -1.42 -6.92 8.51
C GLN A 2 -1.98 -5.51 8.38
N TYR A 3 -1.74 -4.91 7.24
CA TYR A 3 -2.16 -3.54 6.95
C TYR A 3 -2.72 -3.47 5.53
N LEU A 4 -3.83 -2.76 5.39
CA LEU A 4 -4.31 -2.35 4.08
C LEU A 4 -3.64 -1.02 3.74
N VAL A 5 -2.95 -0.98 2.61
CA VAL A 5 -2.26 0.21 2.13
C VAL A 5 -2.88 0.64 0.81
N THR A 6 -3.27 1.89 0.73
CA THR A 6 -3.70 2.50 -0.53
C THR A 6 -2.80 3.68 -0.84
N MET A 7 -2.41 3.81 -2.09
CA MET A 7 -1.56 4.90 -2.55
C MET A 7 -2.15 5.50 -3.81
N ASP A 8 -2.33 6.82 -3.79
CA ASP A 8 -2.83 7.57 -4.93
C ASP A 8 -1.83 8.68 -5.27
N PRO A 9 -1.48 8.89 -6.56
CA PRO A 9 -0.57 9.97 -6.90
C PRO A 9 -1.21 11.32 -6.58
N VAL A 10 -0.43 12.22 -5.97
CA VAL A 10 -0.87 13.60 -5.82
C VAL A 10 -0.90 14.23 -7.22
N GLU A 11 -1.92 15.02 -7.49
CA GLU A 11 -2.16 15.52 -8.84
C GLU A 11 -0.99 16.36 -9.37
N GLU A 12 -0.39 17.17 -8.50
CA GLU A 12 0.73 18.04 -8.85
C GLU A 12 2.01 17.25 -9.17
N ALA A 13 2.09 16.00 -8.73
CA ALA A 13 3.28 15.17 -8.95
C ALA A 13 3.31 14.56 -10.35
N VAL A 14 2.17 14.45 -11.01
CA VAL A 14 2.10 13.82 -12.34
C VAL A 14 2.54 14.84 -13.40
N PRO A 15 3.63 14.57 -14.14
CA PRO A 15 4.09 15.50 -15.15
C PRO A 15 3.06 15.70 -16.26
N ARG A 16 2.80 16.95 -16.59
CA ARG A 16 1.87 17.33 -17.67
C ARG A 16 2.57 18.16 -18.74
N GLY A 17 3.90 18.27 -18.66
CA GLY A 17 4.70 19.06 -19.58
C GLY A 17 5.20 18.28 -20.78
N ALA A 18 6.45 18.50 -21.12
CA ALA A 18 7.08 17.86 -22.28
C ALA A 18 7.07 16.33 -22.16
N PRO A 19 6.97 15.61 -23.29
CA PRO A 19 7.01 14.14 -23.28
C PRO A 19 8.23 13.55 -22.57
N GLN A 20 9.37 14.22 -22.59
CA GLN A 20 10.58 13.77 -21.91
C GLN A 20 10.42 13.71 -20.39
N GLN A 21 9.67 14.63 -19.80
CA GLN A 21 9.39 14.60 -18.37
C GLN A 21 8.52 13.40 -18.00
N LEU A 22 7.56 13.09 -18.84
CA LEU A 22 6.72 11.91 -18.63
C LEU A 22 7.54 10.63 -18.76
N VAL A 23 8.41 10.55 -19.77
CA VAL A 23 9.30 9.39 -19.94
C VAL A 23 10.17 9.17 -18.70
N GLN A 24 10.80 10.22 -18.19
CA GLN A 24 11.63 10.13 -16.99
C GLN A 24 10.81 9.70 -15.77
N TYR A 25 9.62 10.25 -15.62
CA TYR A 25 8.73 9.90 -14.51
C TYR A 25 8.37 8.40 -14.56
N LEU A 26 8.02 7.89 -15.72
CA LEU A 26 7.68 6.48 -15.89
C LEU A 26 8.89 5.58 -15.64
N GLU A 27 10.04 5.91 -16.21
CA GLU A 27 11.24 5.08 -16.12
C GLU A 27 11.89 5.10 -14.74
N GLN A 28 11.88 6.25 -14.05
CA GLN A 28 12.62 6.41 -12.80
C GLN A 28 11.76 6.28 -11.56
N ILE A 29 10.47 6.49 -11.67
CA ILE A 29 9.55 6.51 -10.53
C ILE A 29 8.53 5.38 -10.63
N ILE A 30 7.75 5.32 -11.69
CA ILE A 30 6.61 4.40 -11.76
C ILE A 30 7.04 2.94 -11.93
N ILE A 31 7.83 2.66 -12.95
CA ILE A 31 8.27 1.28 -13.22
C ILE A 31 9.07 0.71 -12.05
N PRO A 32 10.09 1.43 -11.52
CA PRO A 32 10.83 0.89 -10.38
C PRO A 32 9.96 0.66 -9.13
N SER A 33 8.95 1.50 -8.90
CA SER A 33 8.04 1.30 -7.77
C SER A 33 7.22 0.01 -7.92
N HIS A 34 6.69 -0.25 -9.10
CA HIS A 34 5.98 -1.51 -9.37
C HIS A 34 6.91 -2.72 -9.24
N GLU A 35 8.16 -2.58 -9.65
CA GLU A 35 9.14 -3.67 -9.50
C GLU A 35 9.44 -3.96 -8.03
N VAL A 36 9.54 -2.93 -7.19
CA VAL A 36 9.70 -3.12 -5.74
C VAL A 36 8.48 -3.83 -5.15
N LEU A 37 7.28 -3.43 -5.52
CA LEU A 37 6.06 -4.10 -5.04
C LEU A 37 6.00 -5.56 -5.48
N ALA A 38 6.39 -5.86 -6.71
CA ALA A 38 6.44 -7.23 -7.21
C ALA A 38 7.46 -8.06 -6.41
N LYS A 39 8.59 -7.48 -6.06
CA LYS A 39 9.59 -8.14 -5.22
C LYS A 39 9.06 -8.40 -3.81
N LEU A 40 8.39 -7.42 -3.22
CA LEU A 40 7.77 -7.58 -1.89
C LEU A 40 6.68 -8.66 -1.91
N GLU A 41 5.96 -8.77 -3.01
CA GLU A 41 4.97 -9.84 -3.19
C GLU A 41 5.66 -11.20 -3.26
N ALA A 42 6.75 -11.32 -4.01
CA ALA A 42 7.53 -12.55 -4.08
C ALA A 42 8.11 -12.95 -2.72
N GLU A 43 8.46 -11.97 -1.88
CA GLU A 43 8.97 -12.20 -0.52
C GLU A 43 7.84 -12.37 0.51
N LYS A 44 6.60 -12.34 0.09
CA LYS A 44 5.40 -12.47 0.93
C LYS A 44 5.25 -11.34 1.96
N LYS A 45 5.87 -10.21 1.73
CA LYS A 45 5.60 -8.99 2.49
C LYS A 45 4.34 -8.30 2.01
N VAL A 46 4.03 -8.43 0.71
CA VAL A 46 2.74 -8.08 0.12
C VAL A 46 2.00 -9.39 -0.12
N LEU A 47 0.85 -9.55 0.52
CA LEU A 47 0.06 -10.78 0.45
C LEU A 47 -0.88 -10.78 -0.75
N ALA A 48 -1.44 -9.63 -1.08
CA ALA A 48 -2.42 -9.48 -2.15
C ALA A 48 -2.49 -8.02 -2.53
N GLY A 49 -2.97 -7.74 -3.71
CA GLY A 49 -3.19 -6.38 -4.16
C GLY A 49 -2.96 -6.22 -5.65
N GLY A 50 -3.01 -4.99 -6.10
CA GLY A 50 -2.82 -4.66 -7.49
C GLY A 50 -3.05 -3.18 -7.76
N THR A 51 -3.02 -2.84 -9.03
CA THR A 51 -3.36 -1.50 -9.48
C THR A 51 -4.87 -1.34 -9.57
N LEU A 52 -5.34 -0.14 -9.27
CA LEU A 52 -6.77 0.16 -9.33
C LEU A 52 -7.18 0.31 -10.81
N ALA A 53 -8.11 -0.51 -11.25
CA ALA A 53 -8.63 -0.41 -12.61
C ALA A 53 -9.40 0.91 -12.76
N GLY A 54 -9.09 1.68 -13.79
CA GLY A 54 -9.72 2.97 -14.01
C GLY A 54 -9.18 4.13 -13.18
N ALA A 55 -8.12 3.89 -12.40
CA ALA A 55 -7.47 4.91 -11.59
C ALA A 55 -5.95 4.72 -11.64
N ARG A 56 -5.21 5.69 -11.08
CA ARG A 56 -3.74 5.63 -11.08
C ARG A 56 -3.14 5.05 -9.80
N GLY A 57 -3.97 4.67 -8.87
CA GLY A 57 -3.53 4.22 -7.56
C GLY A 57 -3.31 2.73 -7.47
N VAL A 58 -2.82 2.32 -6.32
CA VAL A 58 -2.62 0.92 -5.97
C VAL A 58 -3.24 0.65 -4.61
N ALA A 59 -3.61 -0.61 -4.38
CA ALA A 59 -4.09 -1.08 -3.09
C ALA A 59 -3.48 -2.44 -2.83
N PHE A 60 -2.96 -2.65 -1.64
CA PHE A 60 -2.34 -3.92 -1.30
C PHE A 60 -2.37 -4.17 0.19
N ILE A 61 -2.21 -5.44 0.56
CA ILE A 61 -2.15 -5.87 1.96
C ILE A 61 -0.71 -6.27 2.26
N MET A 62 -0.12 -5.64 3.28
CA MET A 62 1.22 -5.99 3.74
C MET A 62 1.16 -6.79 5.03
N ASP A 63 2.04 -7.76 5.16
CA ASP A 63 2.25 -8.53 6.37
C ASP A 63 3.68 -8.27 6.86
N VAL A 64 3.80 -7.56 7.96
CA VAL A 64 5.10 -7.13 8.50
C VAL A 64 5.11 -7.32 10.02
N ALA A 65 6.31 -7.34 10.59
CA ALA A 65 6.50 -7.59 12.01
C ALA A 65 6.21 -6.36 12.89
N SER A 66 6.34 -5.16 12.33
CA SER A 66 6.23 -3.92 13.12
C SER A 66 5.85 -2.74 12.23
N ASN A 67 5.45 -1.64 12.87
CA ASN A 67 5.23 -0.37 12.19
C ASN A 67 6.53 0.18 11.58
N GLU A 68 7.66 -0.09 12.22
CA GLU A 68 8.96 0.36 11.71
C GLU A 68 9.31 -0.34 10.41
N GLU A 69 9.05 -1.65 10.33
CA GLU A 69 9.25 -2.40 9.09
C GLU A 69 8.32 -1.89 7.99
N LEU A 70 7.05 -1.64 8.33
CA LEU A 70 6.09 -1.10 7.39
C LEU A 70 6.59 0.21 6.78
N SER A 71 6.94 1.17 7.62
CA SER A 71 7.43 2.49 7.20
C SER A 71 8.68 2.36 6.36
N GLY A 72 9.62 1.52 6.79
CA GLY A 72 10.87 1.32 6.07
C GLY A 72 10.66 0.79 4.66
N LEU A 73 9.77 -0.20 4.52
CA LEU A 73 9.48 -0.80 3.21
C LEU A 73 8.73 0.18 2.30
N LEU A 74 7.74 0.90 2.83
CA LEU A 74 6.99 1.87 2.02
C LEU A 74 7.88 3.00 1.52
N GLN A 75 8.85 3.44 2.32
CA GLN A 75 9.76 4.50 1.92
C GLN A 75 10.79 4.06 0.88
N THR A 76 10.95 2.77 0.63
CA THR A 76 11.82 2.28 -0.45
C THR A 76 11.18 2.44 -1.83
N LEU A 77 9.87 2.70 -1.89
CA LEU A 77 9.19 2.93 -3.16
C LEU A 77 9.63 4.29 -3.74
N PRO A 78 10.17 4.32 -4.96
CA PRO A 78 10.57 5.61 -5.56
C PRO A 78 9.47 6.65 -5.61
N TRP A 79 8.21 6.22 -5.68
CA TRP A 79 7.08 7.15 -5.70
C TRP A 79 6.62 7.64 -4.32
N TRP A 80 7.28 7.24 -3.24
CA TRP A 80 6.84 7.57 -1.89
C TRP A 80 6.46 9.03 -1.69
N GLY A 81 7.33 9.95 -2.12
CA GLY A 81 7.09 11.38 -1.99
C GLY A 81 6.05 11.94 -2.97
N TRP A 82 5.55 11.12 -3.88
CA TRP A 82 4.63 11.52 -4.95
C TRP A 82 3.20 11.01 -4.70
N MET A 83 3.00 10.28 -3.61
CA MET A 83 1.75 9.59 -3.33
C MET A 83 1.09 10.10 -2.07
N LYS A 84 -0.23 10.15 -2.10
CA LYS A 84 -1.04 10.19 -0.88
C LYS A 84 -1.19 8.75 -0.41
N VAL A 85 -0.80 8.48 0.83
CA VAL A 85 -0.76 7.14 1.38
C VAL A 85 -1.75 7.02 2.54
N ASP A 86 -2.60 6.02 2.48
CA ASP A 86 -3.49 5.64 3.59
C ASP A 86 -3.13 4.25 4.05
N VAL A 87 -2.94 4.08 5.35
CA VAL A 87 -2.61 2.81 5.99
C VAL A 87 -3.65 2.49 7.04
N THR A 88 -4.26 1.31 6.92
CA THR A 88 -5.26 0.85 7.88
C THR A 88 -4.81 -0.48 8.46
N PRO A 89 -4.57 -0.57 9.78
CA PRO A 89 -4.30 -1.86 10.42
C PRO A 89 -5.52 -2.77 10.30
N LEU A 90 -5.26 -4.06 10.09
CA LEU A 90 -6.31 -5.06 9.95
C LEU A 90 -6.26 -6.03 11.11
N ASP A 91 -7.41 -6.27 11.72
CA ASP A 91 -7.61 -7.39 12.64
C ASP A 91 -8.05 -8.60 11.82
N SER A 92 -7.79 -9.80 12.33
CA SER A 92 -8.35 -10.99 11.72
C SER A 92 -9.84 -11.06 11.99
N PHE A 93 -10.56 -11.76 11.10
CA PHE A 93 -11.98 -12.03 11.35
C PHE A 93 -12.19 -12.84 12.62
N GLU A 94 -11.27 -13.74 12.92
CA GLU A 94 -11.31 -14.55 14.12
C GLU A 94 -11.20 -13.71 15.39
N GLN A 95 -10.30 -12.74 15.43
CA GLN A 95 -10.17 -11.81 16.55
C GLN A 95 -11.44 -10.98 16.74
N ARG A 96 -12.01 -10.48 15.66
CA ARG A 96 -13.24 -9.70 15.73
C ARG A 96 -14.40 -10.57 16.23
N ALA A 97 -14.50 -11.80 15.77
CA ALA A 97 -15.53 -12.72 16.24
C ALA A 97 -15.43 -12.95 17.75
N ALA A 98 -14.19 -13.11 18.27
CA ALA A 98 -13.98 -13.27 19.72
C ALA A 98 -14.40 -12.02 20.48
N GLN A 99 -14.07 -10.84 19.99
CA GLN A 99 -14.47 -9.57 20.61
C GLN A 99 -15.99 -9.41 20.64
N VAL A 100 -16.65 -9.77 19.57
CA VAL A 100 -18.12 -9.68 19.47
C VAL A 100 -18.77 -10.66 20.44
N ARG A 101 -18.23 -11.86 20.60
CA ARG A 101 -18.73 -12.82 21.59
C ARG A 101 -18.61 -12.28 23.00
N GLN A 102 -17.49 -11.65 23.35
CA GLN A 102 -17.32 -11.01 24.65
C GLN A 102 -18.33 -9.89 24.88
N MET A 103 -18.55 -9.06 23.86
CA MET A 103 -19.55 -8.00 23.91
C MET A 103 -20.95 -8.58 24.15
N LEU A 104 -21.28 -9.67 23.45
CA LEU A 104 -22.58 -10.35 23.62
C LEU A 104 -22.77 -10.85 25.03
N GLU A 105 -21.73 -11.42 25.65
CA GLU A 105 -21.82 -11.88 27.04
C GLU A 105 -22.11 -10.73 27.99
N HIS A 106 -21.53 -9.57 27.79
CA HIS A 106 -21.80 -8.38 28.60
C HIS A 106 -23.21 -7.85 28.43
N LEU A 107 -23.83 -8.08 27.29
CA LEU A 107 -25.21 -7.63 27.01
C LEU A 107 -26.27 -8.56 27.55
N LYS A 108 -25.90 -9.80 27.88
CA LYS A 108 -26.78 -10.74 28.49
C LYS A 108 -26.84 -10.48 30.01
#